data_6f6351680dda295d7e4481f1a623099a
#
_entry.id   6f6351680dda295d7e4481f1a623099a
#
_cell.length_a   1.000
_cell.length_b   1.000
_cell.length_c   1.000
_cell.angle_alpha   90.00
_cell.angle_beta   90.00
_cell.angle_gamma   90.00
#
_symmetry.space_group_name_H-M   'P 1'
#
loop_
_entity.id
_entity.type
_entity.pdbx_description
1 polymer ?
#
loop_
_entity_poly.entity_id
_entity_poly.type
_entity_poly.pdbx_seq_one_letter_code
_entity_poly.pdbx_strand_id
1 'polypeptide(L)'
;MAYVSNNSDDGSPTVLIVESNAMSIQRLTSIFKIKDFNIEICQDGDKAVDEYIRLDPELVVISLDIPSLDGHLAALEMREHGGEARIVFVAPRRLATVAADAKFSAGAVAWLQKPITNAVIDEQWTTILGSIPEAPGLADLDQLYPIDRIKPEEDDGPLPLPALPGLPLPGMAELPTPGELPALEVE
;
A
#
# COMPACT_ATOMS: atom_id res chain seq x y z
N MET A 1 10.42 12.93 -11.91
CA MET A 1 11.85 12.71 -11.63
C MET A 1 12.11 11.22 -11.74
N ALA A 2 13.04 10.83 -12.60
CA ALA A 2 13.30 9.43 -12.89
C ALA A 2 14.00 8.77 -11.68
N TYR A 3 13.40 7.71 -11.16
CA TYR A 3 14.05 6.84 -10.18
C TYR A 3 15.13 6.04 -10.91
N VAL A 4 16.36 6.24 -10.50
CA VAL A 4 17.49 5.41 -10.97
C VAL A 4 17.43 4.12 -10.18
N SER A 5 16.84 3.10 -10.79
CA SER A 5 16.95 1.72 -10.33
C SER A 5 18.41 1.29 -10.55
N ASN A 6 19.22 1.37 -9.52
CA ASN A 6 20.52 0.69 -9.52
C ASN A 6 20.30 -0.77 -9.16
N ASN A 7 19.88 -1.55 -10.14
CA ASN A 7 19.94 -3.00 -10.06
C ASN A 7 21.41 -3.43 -10.15
N SER A 8 22.11 -3.34 -9.04
CA SER A 8 23.39 -4.05 -8.88
C SER A 8 23.06 -5.43 -8.32
N ASP A 9 23.11 -6.42 -9.17
CA ASP A 9 23.04 -7.85 -8.88
C ASP A 9 24.34 -8.28 -8.17
N ASP A 10 24.66 -7.65 -7.05
CA ASP A 10 25.91 -7.82 -6.29
C ASP A 10 25.72 -8.63 -5.00
N GLY A 11 24.56 -9.28 -4.82
CA GLY A 11 24.28 -10.10 -3.64
C GLY A 11 24.17 -9.29 -2.33
N SER A 12 24.18 -7.96 -2.40
CA SER A 12 23.95 -7.10 -1.24
C SER A 12 22.48 -7.10 -0.83
N PRO A 13 22.17 -7.17 0.47
CA PRO A 13 20.79 -7.16 0.95
C PRO A 13 20.07 -5.87 0.56
N THR A 14 18.76 -5.97 0.30
CA THR A 14 17.93 -4.83 -0.08
C THR A 14 17.11 -4.32 1.10
N VAL A 15 17.08 -3.01 1.28
CA VAL A 15 16.19 -2.32 2.21
C VAL A 15 15.19 -1.46 1.45
N LEU A 16 13.91 -1.67 1.74
CA LEU A 16 12.83 -0.81 1.28
C LEU A 16 12.53 0.25 2.35
N ILE A 17 12.76 1.51 2.04
CA ILE A 17 12.49 2.64 2.93
C ILE A 17 11.17 3.28 2.52
N VAL A 18 10.16 3.18 3.37
CA VAL A 18 8.82 3.76 3.16
C VAL A 18 8.65 4.97 4.06
N GLU A 19 8.91 6.14 3.52
CA GLU A 19 8.93 7.40 4.28
C GLU A 19 8.63 8.57 3.34
N SER A 20 7.79 9.50 3.78
CA SER A 20 7.44 10.70 3.00
C SER A 20 8.29 11.93 3.34
N ASN A 21 8.91 11.96 4.52
CA ASN A 21 9.73 13.10 4.96
C ASN A 21 11.14 13.04 4.38
N ALA A 22 11.50 14.02 3.55
CA ALA A 22 12.79 14.09 2.86
C ALA A 22 14.01 14.01 3.79
N MET A 23 13.95 14.64 4.98
CA MET A 23 15.04 14.61 5.96
C MET A 23 15.23 13.22 6.57
N SER A 24 14.12 12.51 6.84
CA SER A 24 14.15 11.15 7.33
C SER A 24 14.69 10.20 6.26
N ILE A 25 14.24 10.35 5.01
CA ILE A 25 14.74 9.58 3.86
C ILE A 25 16.26 9.75 3.73
N GLN A 26 16.75 10.99 3.72
CA GLN A 26 18.19 11.26 3.57
C GLN A 26 19.01 10.61 4.69
N ARG A 27 18.54 10.68 5.93
CA ARG A 27 19.21 10.06 7.08
C ARG A 27 19.25 8.54 6.97
N LEU A 28 18.10 7.91 6.73
CA LEU A 28 18.00 6.47 6.56
C LEU A 28 18.87 5.98 5.41
N THR A 29 18.81 6.65 4.27
CA THR A 29 19.66 6.36 3.11
C THR A 29 21.15 6.40 3.47
N SER A 30 21.59 7.43 4.20
CA SER A 30 22.98 7.55 4.61
C SER A 30 23.40 6.41 5.54
N ILE A 31 22.54 6.01 6.47
CA ILE A 31 22.80 4.94 7.44
C ILE A 31 22.91 3.59 6.74
N PHE A 32 21.93 3.24 5.89
CA PHE A 32 21.90 1.94 5.22
C PHE A 32 22.95 1.82 4.12
N LYS A 33 23.38 2.94 3.53
CA LYS A 33 24.52 2.97 2.62
C LYS A 33 25.84 2.55 3.31
N ILE A 34 26.05 2.97 4.55
CA ILE A 34 27.22 2.59 5.36
C ILE A 34 27.17 1.09 5.72
N LYS A 35 25.98 0.51 5.74
CA LYS A 35 25.76 -0.91 6.06
C LYS A 35 25.70 -1.81 4.82
N ASP A 36 26.09 -1.28 3.66
CA ASP A 36 26.15 -1.99 2.37
C ASP A 36 24.82 -2.60 1.90
N PHE A 37 23.70 -1.90 2.17
CA PHE A 37 22.38 -2.25 1.64
C PHE A 37 22.13 -1.59 0.29
N ASN A 38 21.48 -2.32 -0.60
CA ASN A 38 20.78 -1.75 -1.75
C ASN A 38 19.52 -1.02 -1.23
N ILE A 39 19.32 0.24 -1.63
CA ILE A 39 18.29 1.10 -1.05
C ILE A 39 17.24 1.40 -2.10
N GLU A 40 16.01 1.02 -1.80
CA GLU A 40 14.82 1.42 -2.54
C GLU A 40 13.95 2.31 -1.66
N ILE A 41 13.35 3.35 -2.26
CA ILE A 41 12.61 4.37 -1.54
C ILE A 41 11.20 4.45 -2.10
N CYS A 42 10.21 4.33 -1.24
CA CYS A 42 8.81 4.58 -1.54
C CYS A 42 8.24 5.65 -0.60
N GLN A 43 7.40 6.54 -1.10
CA GLN A 43 6.81 7.63 -0.32
C GLN A 43 5.30 7.46 -0.10
N ASP A 44 4.77 6.32 -0.48
CA ASP A 44 3.34 6.03 -0.50
C ASP A 44 3.11 4.60 0.01
N GLY A 45 2.12 4.43 0.90
CA GLY A 45 1.88 3.16 1.56
C GLY A 45 1.36 2.06 0.62
N ASP A 46 0.42 2.39 -0.28
CA ASP A 46 -0.10 1.46 -1.28
C ASP A 46 0.99 0.97 -2.22
N LYS A 47 1.76 1.90 -2.77
CA LYS A 47 2.87 1.56 -3.65
C LYS A 47 3.97 0.78 -2.95
N ALA A 48 4.13 0.98 -1.64
CA ALA A 48 5.12 0.25 -0.86
C ALA A 48 4.82 -1.25 -0.80
N VAL A 49 3.55 -1.65 -0.80
CA VAL A 49 3.14 -3.06 -0.87
C VAL A 49 3.51 -3.65 -2.24
N ASP A 50 3.22 -2.95 -3.34
CA ASP A 50 3.61 -3.37 -4.69
C ASP A 50 5.13 -3.50 -4.82
N GLU A 51 5.89 -2.53 -4.31
CA GLU A 51 7.36 -2.56 -4.31
C GLU A 51 7.92 -3.69 -3.44
N TYR A 52 7.29 -3.98 -2.31
CA TYR A 52 7.64 -5.10 -1.45
C TYR A 52 7.54 -6.44 -2.19
N ILE A 53 6.43 -6.66 -2.89
CA ILE A 53 6.22 -7.88 -3.68
C ILE A 53 7.22 -7.98 -4.84
N ARG A 54 7.52 -6.85 -5.48
CA ARG A 54 8.46 -6.79 -6.61
C ARG A 54 9.91 -7.02 -6.21
N LEU A 55 10.32 -6.49 -5.07
CA LEU A 55 11.72 -6.45 -4.64
C LEU A 55 12.12 -7.64 -3.77
N ASP A 56 11.16 -8.21 -3.04
CA ASP A 56 11.40 -9.21 -1.98
C ASP A 56 12.56 -8.79 -1.06
N PRO A 57 12.46 -7.62 -0.39
CA PRO A 57 13.57 -7.06 0.37
C PRO A 57 13.81 -7.83 1.66
N GLU A 58 15.05 -7.86 2.16
CA GLU A 58 15.38 -8.45 3.45
C GLU A 58 14.96 -7.59 4.64
N LEU A 59 14.85 -6.28 4.40
CA LEU A 59 14.49 -5.30 5.44
C LEU A 59 13.52 -4.25 4.89
N VAL A 60 12.48 -3.97 5.64
CA VAL A 60 11.54 -2.85 5.38
C VAL A 60 11.61 -1.89 6.55
N VAL A 61 11.88 -0.62 6.25
CA VAL A 61 11.81 0.47 7.24
C VAL A 61 10.64 1.36 6.87
N ILE A 62 9.57 1.30 7.64
CA ILE A 62 8.31 1.95 7.30
C ILE A 62 7.88 2.96 8.36
N SER A 63 7.55 4.18 7.93
CA SER A 63 6.96 5.20 8.81
C SER A 63 5.47 4.92 9.01
N LEU A 64 4.98 5.07 10.24
CA LEU A 64 3.54 4.98 10.51
C LEU A 64 2.75 6.12 9.86
N ASP A 65 3.36 7.30 9.76
CA ASP A 65 2.75 8.52 9.25
C ASP A 65 3.12 8.70 7.77
N ILE A 66 2.52 7.90 6.89
CA ILE A 66 2.70 7.96 5.44
C ILE A 66 1.36 8.15 4.73
N PRO A 67 1.35 8.78 3.55
CA PRO A 67 0.13 8.99 2.78
C PRO A 67 -0.42 7.70 2.15
N SER A 68 -1.66 7.76 1.74
CA SER A 68 -2.47 6.72 1.09
C SER A 68 -2.85 5.59 2.04
N LEU A 69 -1.98 4.67 2.31
CA LEU A 69 -2.18 3.58 3.27
C LEU A 69 -1.31 3.81 4.51
N ASP A 70 -1.90 3.73 5.70
CA ASP A 70 -1.19 3.82 6.96
C ASP A 70 -0.08 2.77 7.05
N GLY A 71 1.08 3.14 7.63
CA GLY A 71 2.24 2.26 7.69
C GLY A 71 2.00 0.94 8.42
N HIS A 72 1.10 0.90 9.40
CA HIS A 72 0.72 -0.33 10.07
C HIS A 72 -0.08 -1.26 9.14
N LEU A 73 -1.08 -0.72 8.43
CA LEU A 73 -1.87 -1.49 7.47
C LEU A 73 -1.01 -1.98 6.31
N ALA A 74 -0.13 -1.14 5.76
CA ALA A 74 0.82 -1.55 4.72
C ALA A 74 1.71 -2.70 5.19
N ALA A 75 2.18 -2.68 6.43
CA ALA A 75 2.98 -3.76 7.00
C ALA A 75 2.19 -5.07 7.16
N LEU A 76 0.91 -5.00 7.52
CA LEU A 76 0.02 -6.16 7.58
C LEU A 76 -0.24 -6.75 6.20
N GLU A 77 -0.50 -5.93 5.19
CA GLU A 77 -0.63 -6.39 3.80
C GLU A 77 0.66 -7.04 3.29
N MET A 78 1.83 -6.45 3.58
CA MET A 78 3.11 -7.08 3.25
C MET A 78 3.25 -8.47 3.90
N ARG A 79 2.82 -8.64 5.16
CA ARG A 79 2.82 -9.93 5.84
C ARG A 79 1.84 -10.93 5.24
N GLU A 80 0.67 -10.48 4.79
CA GLU A 80 -0.33 -11.31 4.13
C GLU A 80 0.18 -11.90 2.80
N HIS A 81 0.94 -11.11 2.06
CA HIS A 81 1.60 -11.57 0.84
C HIS A 81 2.75 -12.55 1.09
N GLY A 82 3.16 -12.71 2.34
CA GLY A 82 4.26 -13.59 2.73
C GLY A 82 5.62 -12.91 2.60
N GLY A 83 6.67 -13.72 2.59
CA GLY A 83 8.05 -13.24 2.58
C GLY A 83 8.68 -13.20 3.97
N GLU A 84 10.01 -13.18 3.99
CA GLU A 84 10.81 -13.23 5.22
C GLU A 84 11.46 -11.87 5.55
N ALA A 85 10.89 -10.77 5.05
CA ALA A 85 11.42 -9.45 5.33
C ALA A 85 11.25 -9.05 6.80
N ARG A 86 12.27 -8.49 7.36
CA ARG A 86 12.22 -7.85 8.69
C ARG A 86 11.58 -6.48 8.56
N ILE A 87 10.55 -6.20 9.35
CA ILE A 87 9.87 -4.91 9.34
C ILE A 87 10.30 -4.10 10.56
N VAL A 88 10.67 -2.85 10.34
CA VAL A 88 11.00 -1.88 11.38
C VAL A 88 10.11 -0.67 11.21
N PHE A 89 9.33 -0.35 12.23
CA PHE A 89 8.54 0.88 12.24
C PHE A 89 9.38 2.08 12.63
N VAL A 90 9.05 3.23 12.04
CA VAL A 90 9.60 4.52 12.40
C VAL A 90 8.46 5.47 12.73
N ALA A 91 8.51 6.08 13.91
CA ALA A 91 7.44 6.94 14.38
C ALA A 91 7.95 8.14 15.20
N PRO A 92 7.25 9.28 15.17
CA PRO A 92 7.52 10.37 16.09
C PRO A 92 7.08 9.98 17.52
N ARG A 93 7.65 10.62 18.53
CA ARG A 93 7.34 10.35 19.94
C ARG A 93 5.85 10.36 20.27
N ARG A 94 5.07 11.22 19.62
CA ARG A 94 3.62 11.29 19.82
C ARG A 94 2.86 10.01 19.46
N LEU A 95 3.45 9.18 18.58
CA LEU A 95 2.89 7.90 18.14
C LEU A 95 3.56 6.68 18.78
N ALA A 96 4.33 6.86 19.86
CA ALA A 96 5.08 5.77 20.50
C ALA A 96 4.20 4.58 20.93
N THR A 97 3.03 4.83 21.49
CA THR A 97 2.08 3.77 21.88
C THR A 97 1.57 3.04 20.64
N VAL A 98 1.13 3.78 19.63
CA VAL A 98 0.65 3.21 18.36
C VAL A 98 1.76 2.40 17.67
N ALA A 99 3.01 2.87 17.74
CA ALA A 99 4.15 2.16 17.16
C ALA A 99 4.46 0.85 17.88
N ALA A 100 4.30 0.81 19.20
CA ALA A 100 4.47 -0.40 19.99
C ALA A 100 3.36 -1.43 19.67
N ASP A 101 2.13 -0.98 19.56
CA ASP A 101 0.98 -1.83 19.20
C ASP A 101 1.10 -2.34 17.76
N ALA A 102 1.46 -1.47 16.80
CA ALA A 102 1.69 -1.83 15.42
C ALA A 102 2.85 -2.84 15.28
N LYS A 103 3.94 -2.65 16.02
CA LYS A 103 5.06 -3.59 16.07
C LYS A 103 4.59 -4.99 16.47
N PHE A 104 3.81 -5.09 17.53
CA PHE A 104 3.27 -6.37 17.99
C PHE A 104 2.31 -6.98 16.96
N SER A 105 1.36 -6.20 16.47
CA SER A 105 0.33 -6.63 15.53
C SER A 105 0.89 -7.16 14.21
N ALA A 106 1.84 -6.44 13.61
CA ALA A 106 2.44 -6.80 12.32
C ALA A 106 3.68 -7.71 12.43
N GLY A 107 4.05 -8.16 13.62
CA GLY A 107 5.25 -8.96 13.81
C GLY A 107 6.52 -8.22 13.35
N ALA A 108 6.61 -6.92 13.63
CA ALA A 108 7.79 -6.15 13.31
C ALA A 108 8.90 -6.41 14.35
N VAL A 109 10.15 -6.46 13.90
CA VAL A 109 11.30 -6.76 14.77
C VAL A 109 11.61 -5.61 15.73
N ALA A 110 11.42 -4.36 15.29
CA ALA A 110 11.69 -3.18 16.11
C ALA A 110 10.79 -2.01 15.70
N TRP A 111 10.71 -1.01 16.57
CA TRP A 111 10.27 0.32 16.18
C TRP A 111 11.26 1.37 16.67
N LEU A 112 11.50 2.40 15.89
CA LEU A 112 12.48 3.45 16.14
C LEU A 112 11.79 4.80 16.25
N GLN A 113 12.18 5.57 17.27
CA GLN A 113 11.67 6.91 17.48
C GLN A 113 12.43 7.92 16.63
N LYS A 114 11.70 8.78 15.90
CA LYS A 114 12.29 9.93 15.20
C LYS A 114 12.80 10.98 16.22
N PRO A 115 13.92 11.65 16.01
CA PRO A 115 14.81 11.58 14.86
C PRO A 115 15.74 10.36 14.90
N ILE A 116 15.89 9.68 13.75
CA ILE A 116 16.73 8.50 13.66
C ILE A 116 18.19 8.93 13.51
N THR A 117 19.06 8.27 14.28
CA THR A 117 20.52 8.49 14.24
C THR A 117 21.23 7.15 14.03
N ASN A 118 22.49 7.21 13.58
CA ASN A 118 23.32 5.99 13.46
C ASN A 118 23.39 5.23 14.80
N ALA A 119 23.58 5.95 15.91
CA ALA A 119 23.68 5.34 17.22
C ALA A 119 22.44 4.53 17.61
N VAL A 120 21.23 5.04 17.35
CA VAL A 120 19.96 4.33 17.61
C VAL A 120 19.85 3.06 16.78
N ILE A 121 20.24 3.11 15.51
CA ILE A 121 20.21 1.93 14.65
C ILE A 121 21.29 0.93 15.05
N ASP A 122 22.49 1.38 15.40
CA ASP A 122 23.57 0.50 15.84
C ASP A 122 23.23 -0.21 17.15
N GLU A 123 22.62 0.50 18.09
CA GLU A 123 22.14 -0.06 19.36
C GLU A 123 21.06 -1.12 19.15
N GLN A 124 20.15 -0.91 18.19
CA GLN A 124 19.07 -1.83 17.86
C GLN A 124 19.45 -2.86 16.78
N TRP A 125 20.67 -2.83 16.26
CA TRP A 125 21.06 -3.60 15.08
C TRP A 125 20.87 -5.12 15.25
N THR A 126 21.25 -5.65 16.38
CA THR A 126 21.04 -7.08 16.71
C THR A 126 19.57 -7.46 16.77
N THR A 127 18.70 -6.56 17.24
CA THR A 127 17.25 -6.74 17.25
C THR A 127 16.67 -6.66 15.86
N ILE A 128 17.13 -5.70 15.05
CA ILE A 128 16.71 -5.51 13.66
C ILE A 128 17.03 -6.73 12.81
N LEU A 129 18.19 -7.35 13.00
CA LEU A 129 18.60 -8.57 12.31
C LEU A 129 18.12 -9.86 13.00
N GLY A 130 17.37 -9.76 14.08
CA GLY A 130 16.85 -10.89 14.83
C GLY A 130 15.79 -11.70 14.10
N SER A 131 15.24 -12.70 14.78
CA SER A 131 14.14 -13.51 14.27
C SER A 131 12.88 -12.67 14.11
N ILE A 132 12.12 -12.99 13.06
CA ILE A 132 10.85 -12.32 12.76
C ILE A 132 9.79 -12.85 13.74
N PRO A 133 9.13 -11.96 14.52
CA PRO A 133 8.04 -12.37 15.40
C PRO A 133 6.78 -12.76 14.60
N GLU A 134 5.87 -13.49 15.25
CA GLU A 134 4.53 -13.72 14.70
C GLU A 134 3.77 -12.40 14.55
N ALA A 135 2.86 -12.35 13.57
CA ALA A 135 2.00 -11.21 13.29
C ALA A 135 0.55 -11.51 13.70
N PRO A 136 0.18 -11.36 14.99
CA PRO A 136 -1.16 -11.69 15.45
C PRO A 136 -2.26 -10.83 14.81
N GLY A 137 -1.92 -9.64 14.32
CA GLY A 137 -2.86 -8.77 13.61
C GLY A 137 -3.42 -9.37 12.30
N LEU A 138 -2.74 -10.33 11.68
CA LEU A 138 -3.29 -11.06 10.53
C LEU A 138 -4.49 -11.92 10.92
N ALA A 139 -4.44 -12.59 12.07
CA ALA A 139 -5.56 -13.41 12.54
C ALA A 139 -6.80 -12.57 12.88
N ASP A 140 -6.59 -11.34 13.35
CA ASP A 140 -7.69 -10.40 13.61
C ASP A 140 -8.33 -9.88 12.32
N LEU A 141 -7.54 -9.69 11.26
CA LEU A 141 -8.06 -9.31 9.94
C LEU A 141 -8.94 -10.42 9.35
N ASP A 142 -8.50 -11.67 9.44
CA ASP A 142 -9.29 -12.82 8.96
C ASP A 142 -10.63 -12.96 9.72
N GLN A 143 -10.67 -12.58 11.00
CA GLN A 143 -11.91 -12.58 11.79
C GLN A 143 -12.82 -11.39 11.44
N LEU A 144 -12.25 -10.22 11.15
CA LEU A 144 -12.99 -9.03 10.78
C LEU A 144 -13.50 -9.08 9.34
N TYR A 145 -12.76 -9.72 8.45
CA TYR A 145 -13.06 -9.85 7.02
C TYR A 145 -12.95 -11.31 6.58
N PRO A 146 -13.80 -12.22 7.09
CA PRO A 146 -13.79 -13.60 6.61
C PRO A 146 -14.09 -13.62 5.11
N ILE A 147 -13.21 -14.26 4.36
CA ILE A 147 -13.24 -14.40 2.89
C ILE A 147 -14.61 -14.90 2.37
N ASP A 148 -15.35 -15.63 3.19
CA ASP A 148 -16.71 -16.10 2.88
C ASP A 148 -17.77 -14.98 2.77
N ARG A 149 -17.49 -13.75 3.18
CA ARG A 149 -18.39 -12.60 3.01
C ARG A 149 -18.22 -11.86 1.70
N ILE A 150 -17.13 -12.11 0.98
CA ILE A 150 -16.93 -11.62 -0.39
C ILE A 150 -17.25 -12.78 -1.36
N LYS A 151 -18.41 -13.40 -1.21
CA LYS A 151 -19.07 -13.95 -2.38
C LYS A 151 -19.62 -12.74 -3.12
N PRO A 152 -19.19 -12.43 -4.36
CA PRO A 152 -19.99 -11.58 -5.20
C PRO A 152 -21.36 -12.25 -5.23
N GLU A 153 -22.38 -11.60 -4.68
CA GLU A 153 -23.73 -11.96 -5.02
C GLU A 153 -23.74 -11.92 -6.53
N GLU A 154 -23.90 -13.07 -7.16
CA GLU A 154 -24.19 -13.15 -8.58
C GLU A 154 -25.43 -12.31 -8.73
N ASP A 155 -25.24 -11.09 -9.24
CA ASP A 155 -26.29 -10.14 -9.50
C ASP A 155 -27.21 -10.74 -10.56
N ASP A 156 -28.26 -11.44 -10.09
CA ASP A 156 -29.32 -11.96 -10.92
C ASP A 156 -30.19 -10.81 -11.45
N GLY A 157 -29.62 -10.05 -12.39
CA GLY A 157 -30.35 -9.13 -13.23
C GLY A 157 -30.24 -7.65 -12.85
N PRO A 158 -30.51 -6.77 -13.79
CA PRO A 158 -30.45 -5.34 -13.60
C PRO A 158 -31.46 -4.93 -12.55
N LEU A 159 -30.96 -4.22 -11.52
CA LEU A 159 -31.79 -3.63 -10.47
C LEU A 159 -32.96 -2.87 -11.11
N PRO A 160 -34.23 -3.11 -10.73
CA PRO A 160 -35.35 -2.33 -11.23
C PRO A 160 -35.10 -0.86 -10.81
N LEU A 161 -34.86 -0.02 -11.80
CA LEU A 161 -34.78 1.41 -11.57
C LEU A 161 -36.06 1.88 -10.84
N PRO A 162 -35.95 2.62 -9.74
CA PRO A 162 -37.14 3.19 -9.14
C PRO A 162 -37.85 4.03 -10.17
N ALA A 163 -39.14 3.76 -10.39
CA ALA A 163 -39.97 4.56 -11.26
C ALA A 163 -39.98 6.00 -10.72
N LEU A 164 -39.36 6.90 -11.44
CA LEU A 164 -39.42 8.31 -11.16
C LEU A 164 -40.90 8.75 -11.37
N PRO A 165 -41.56 9.37 -10.39
CA PRO A 165 -42.90 9.91 -10.58
C PRO A 165 -42.85 10.94 -11.69
N GLY A 166 -43.71 10.74 -12.71
CA GLY A 166 -43.76 11.39 -14.00
C GLY A 166 -43.43 12.87 -14.01
N LEU A 167 -42.34 13.22 -14.61
CA LEU A 167 -42.14 14.50 -15.23
C LEU A 167 -42.63 14.37 -16.69
N PRO A 168 -43.58 15.20 -17.13
CA PRO A 168 -44.00 15.19 -18.54
C PRO A 168 -42.84 15.66 -19.39
N LEU A 169 -42.31 14.77 -20.24
CA LEU A 169 -41.32 15.12 -21.24
C LEU A 169 -42.00 16.04 -22.28
N PRO A 170 -41.53 17.27 -22.51
CA PRO A 170 -42.04 18.10 -23.57
C PRO A 170 -41.61 17.50 -24.91
N GLY A 171 -42.58 17.02 -25.70
CA GLY A 171 -42.52 16.94 -27.16
C GLY A 171 -41.45 16.03 -27.75
N MET A 172 -41.59 14.72 -27.62
CA MET A 172 -41.03 13.83 -28.63
C MET A 172 -41.98 13.78 -29.82
N ALA A 173 -41.64 14.55 -30.85
CA ALA A 173 -42.25 14.41 -32.19
C ALA A 173 -42.01 12.98 -32.67
N GLU A 174 -43.05 12.34 -33.14
CA GLU A 174 -43.02 11.01 -33.72
C GLU A 174 -41.97 10.95 -34.84
N LEU A 175 -41.06 9.98 -34.77
CA LEU A 175 -40.16 9.64 -35.84
C LEU A 175 -41.00 9.07 -37.02
N PRO A 176 -40.85 9.56 -38.24
CA PRO A 176 -41.55 9.00 -39.38
C PRO A 176 -41.08 7.58 -39.66
N THR A 177 -42.04 6.70 -39.88
CA THR A 177 -41.83 5.29 -40.29
C THR A 177 -40.97 5.21 -41.56
N PRO A 178 -40.05 4.24 -41.65
CA PRO A 178 -39.25 4.05 -42.87
C PRO A 178 -40.12 3.45 -44.01
N GLY A 179 -40.53 4.26 -44.93
CA GLY A 179 -41.32 3.73 -46.05
C GLY A 179 -41.76 4.71 -47.16
N GLU A 180 -41.47 5.99 -47.04
CA GLU A 180 -41.93 6.90 -48.10
C GLU A 180 -40.85 7.93 -48.44
N LEU A 181 -39.96 7.55 -49.35
CA LEU A 181 -39.08 8.48 -50.06
C LEU A 181 -39.83 8.95 -51.35
N PRO A 182 -40.09 10.24 -51.51
CA PRO A 182 -40.56 10.73 -52.80
C PRO A 182 -39.41 10.70 -53.80
N ALA A 183 -39.73 10.20 -55.00
CA ALA A 183 -38.84 10.18 -56.15
C ALA A 183 -38.40 11.61 -56.54
N LEU A 184 -37.11 11.82 -56.63
CA LEU A 184 -36.53 13.02 -57.24
C LEU A 184 -36.68 12.87 -58.75
N GLU A 185 -37.54 13.69 -59.33
CA GLU A 185 -37.55 13.92 -60.80
C GLU A 185 -36.34 14.81 -61.11
N VAL A 186 -35.58 14.31 -62.08
CA VAL A 186 -34.45 15.02 -62.74
C VAL A 186 -34.97 15.72 -63.97
N GLU A 187 -34.84 17.03 -64.03
CA GLU A 187 -34.71 17.80 -65.27
C GLU A 187 -33.36 18.51 -65.27
#